data_cd7a1f36df9d4462b38c21845a4d33c8
#
_entry.id   cd7a1f36df9d4462b38c21845a4d33c8
#
_cell.length_a   1.000
_cell.length_b   1.000
_cell.length_c   1.000
_cell.angle_alpha   90.00
_cell.angle_beta   90.00
_cell.angle_gamma   90.00
#
_symmetry.space_group_name_H-M   'P 1'
#
loop_
_entity.id
_entity.type
_entity.pdbx_description
1 polymer ?
#
loop_
_entity_poly.entity_id
_entity_poly.type
_entity_poly.pdbx_seq_one_letter_code
_entity_poly.pdbx_strand_id
1 'polypeptide(L)'
;MDEDTGEVVSIERNNVIVDRETVLQEEHIDQIIESGAKTILLHKENLSGIDFSIIYNTLQKDPCNSEKEAVVYIYRQLRASEPPDEATARDVIEKLFFSDKRYDLGDVGRYRINKKLDLDIDPAIRTLTREDIIAIIKYLIQLINSKTEVDDIDHLSNRRVRTVGEQLSNQFSVGFVRMARTIRERMNVRDNEVFTPVDLINAKTLSSVINSFFGTSQLSQFMDQINPLAEITHKRRLSALGPGGLSRDRAGFEVRDVHYTHYGRLCPIESPEGPNIGLISSLCVYAKISDMGFIETPYRTVTNGQVDLNNADIKYYSAEEEEGQVVAQSNVPIDDEGHFLQPDRIKAREGADFPVVTAQEVTLMDVAPNQIASIAASLIPFLEHDDANRALMGSNMMRQAVPLVTCESPIVGTGIDCLLYTSDA
;
A
#
# COMPACT_ATOMS: atom_id res chain seq x y z
N MET A 1 58.22 4.08 -11.79
CA MET A 1 58.85 3.17 -12.75
C MET A 1 58.09 1.87 -12.68
N ASP A 2 57.54 1.50 -13.76
CA ASP A 2 56.88 0.19 -13.88
C ASP A 2 57.98 -0.85 -13.96
N GLU A 3 57.95 -1.87 -13.10
CA GLU A 3 59.08 -2.84 -13.00
C GLU A 3 59.20 -3.75 -14.23
N ASP A 4 58.14 -3.87 -15.05
CA ASP A 4 58.11 -4.72 -16.25
C ASP A 4 58.47 -4.00 -17.58
N THR A 5 58.29 -2.69 -17.67
CA THR A 5 58.48 -1.92 -18.94
C THR A 5 59.56 -0.83 -18.86
N GLY A 6 60.01 -0.43 -17.67
CA GLY A 6 61.02 0.61 -17.47
C GLY A 6 60.57 2.03 -17.88
N GLU A 7 59.32 2.23 -18.20
CA GLU A 7 58.75 3.56 -18.54
C GLU A 7 58.33 4.29 -17.28
N VAL A 8 58.60 5.63 -17.28
CA VAL A 8 58.17 6.49 -16.18
C VAL A 8 56.68 6.82 -16.38
N VAL A 9 55.83 6.11 -15.70
CA VAL A 9 54.40 6.42 -15.64
C VAL A 9 54.22 7.58 -14.66
N SER A 10 53.93 8.77 -15.16
CA SER A 10 53.52 9.88 -14.31
C SER A 10 52.10 9.66 -13.80
N ILE A 11 51.98 9.24 -12.55
CA ILE A 11 50.68 9.15 -11.86
C ILE A 11 50.34 10.59 -11.48
N GLU A 12 49.36 11.17 -12.17
CA GLU A 12 48.70 12.41 -11.71
C GLU A 12 48.01 12.11 -10.40
N ARG A 13 48.58 12.54 -9.29
CA ARG A 13 47.87 12.52 -7.98
C ARG A 13 47.06 13.78 -7.87
N ASN A 14 45.76 13.63 -7.98
CA ASN A 14 44.82 14.70 -7.64
C ASN A 14 44.82 14.86 -6.11
N ASN A 15 45.40 15.95 -5.64
CA ASN A 15 45.30 16.35 -4.23
C ASN A 15 43.96 17.04 -4.05
N VAL A 16 43.08 16.46 -3.23
CA VAL A 16 41.83 17.09 -2.81
C VAL A 16 42.20 18.19 -1.81
N ILE A 17 41.96 19.47 -2.14
CA ILE A 17 42.26 20.64 -1.29
C ILE A 17 41.08 20.89 -0.35
N VAL A 18 39.88 20.83 -0.88
CA VAL A 18 38.63 20.94 -0.14
C VAL A 18 37.70 19.81 -0.60
N ASP A 19 37.13 19.09 0.36
CA ASP A 19 36.20 18.02 0.05
C ASP A 19 34.91 18.54 -0.56
N ARG A 20 34.27 17.70 -1.36
CA ARG A 20 33.00 18.00 -2.02
C ARG A 20 31.93 18.28 -0.96
N GLU A 21 31.07 19.28 -1.21
CA GLU A 21 29.96 19.65 -0.32
C GLU A 21 30.41 20.26 1.03
N THR A 22 31.65 20.70 1.13
CA THR A 22 32.14 21.42 2.31
C THR A 22 31.72 22.90 2.23
N VAL A 23 31.16 23.43 3.32
CA VAL A 23 30.90 24.86 3.46
C VAL A 23 32.24 25.61 3.48
N LEU A 24 32.43 26.48 2.50
CA LEU A 24 33.67 27.26 2.39
C LEU A 24 33.77 28.23 3.57
N GLN A 25 34.91 28.19 4.27
CA GLN A 25 35.32 29.10 5.32
C GLN A 25 36.49 29.96 4.83
N GLU A 26 36.80 31.03 5.51
CA GLU A 26 37.90 31.95 5.15
C GLU A 26 39.24 31.20 4.97
N GLU A 27 39.52 30.20 5.80
CA GLU A 27 40.74 29.38 5.73
C GLU A 27 40.84 28.57 4.42
N HIS A 28 39.70 28.14 3.87
CA HIS A 28 39.68 27.40 2.61
C HIS A 28 39.97 28.32 1.40
N ILE A 29 39.66 29.61 1.49
CA ILE A 29 39.88 30.58 0.40
C ILE A 29 41.36 30.72 0.14
N ASP A 30 42.19 30.81 1.18
CA ASP A 30 43.63 30.93 1.05
C ASP A 30 44.26 29.71 0.38
N GLN A 31 43.83 28.50 0.78
CA GLN A 31 44.28 27.25 0.20
C GLN A 31 43.89 27.12 -1.29
N ILE A 32 42.70 27.59 -1.67
CA ILE A 32 42.24 27.57 -3.05
C ILE A 32 43.04 28.55 -3.90
N ILE A 33 43.34 29.75 -3.38
CA ILE A 33 44.18 30.75 -4.07
C ILE A 33 45.59 30.23 -4.29
N GLU A 34 46.19 29.60 -3.27
CA GLU A 34 47.52 29.01 -3.36
C GLU A 34 47.59 27.85 -4.37
N SER A 35 46.50 27.13 -4.59
CA SER A 35 46.41 26.05 -5.59
C SER A 35 46.41 26.54 -7.04
N GLY A 36 46.22 27.84 -7.28
CA GLY A 36 46.15 28.42 -8.62
C GLY A 36 44.91 28.10 -9.41
N ALA A 37 43.83 27.62 -8.77
CA ALA A 37 42.54 27.33 -9.40
C ALA A 37 41.95 28.62 -10.01
N LYS A 38 41.67 28.60 -11.31
CA LYS A 38 41.09 29.78 -12.04
C LYS A 38 39.59 29.85 -11.92
N THR A 39 38.94 28.74 -11.68
CA THR A 39 37.48 28.62 -11.60
C THR A 39 37.07 27.63 -10.53
N ILE A 40 36.06 27.96 -9.74
CA ILE A 40 35.49 27.13 -8.71
C ILE A 40 34.01 26.98 -9.04
N LEU A 41 33.49 25.77 -8.96
CA LEU A 41 32.06 25.48 -9.02
C LEU A 41 31.48 25.59 -7.62
N LEU A 42 30.65 26.60 -7.37
CA LEU A 42 29.94 26.78 -6.11
C LEU A 42 28.46 26.42 -6.29
N HIS A 43 27.88 25.79 -5.30
CA HIS A 43 26.45 25.71 -5.20
C HIS A 43 25.90 27.12 -4.95
N LYS A 44 25.04 27.58 -5.85
CA LYS A 44 24.39 28.87 -5.67
C LYS A 44 23.34 28.69 -4.56
N GLU A 45 23.49 29.39 -3.46
CA GLU A 45 22.41 29.50 -2.47
C GLU A 45 21.18 30.08 -3.17
N ASN A 46 20.13 29.26 -3.27
CA ASN A 46 18.85 29.74 -3.76
C ASN A 46 18.18 30.53 -2.63
N LEU A 47 17.73 31.72 -2.95
CA LEU A 47 16.92 32.59 -2.05
C LEU A 47 15.66 31.88 -1.52
N SER A 48 15.28 30.74 -2.07
CA SER A 48 14.15 29.90 -1.65
C SER A 48 14.49 28.88 -0.56
N GLY A 49 15.75 28.74 -0.13
CA GLY A 49 16.17 27.77 0.89
C GLY A 49 15.98 26.30 0.47
N ILE A 50 15.89 26.01 -0.83
CA ILE A 50 15.73 24.64 -1.35
C ILE A 50 17.08 24.15 -1.84
N ASP A 51 17.51 22.99 -1.35
CA ASP A 51 18.73 22.34 -1.81
C ASP A 51 18.47 21.56 -3.12
N PHE A 52 19.16 21.95 -4.18
CA PHE A 52 19.13 21.30 -5.50
C PHE A 52 20.40 20.48 -5.78
N SER A 53 21.21 20.20 -4.77
CA SER A 53 22.47 19.45 -4.92
C SER A 53 22.30 18.12 -5.62
N ILE A 54 21.17 17.45 -5.42
CA ILE A 54 20.83 16.19 -6.11
C ILE A 54 20.83 16.37 -7.62
N ILE A 55 20.18 17.40 -8.14
CA ILE A 55 20.09 17.64 -9.59
C ILE A 55 21.50 17.86 -10.14
N TYR A 56 22.30 18.70 -9.47
CA TYR A 56 23.67 18.95 -9.87
C TYR A 56 24.54 17.70 -9.83
N ASN A 57 24.44 16.92 -8.75
CA ASN A 57 25.20 15.68 -8.62
C ASN A 57 24.78 14.64 -9.66
N THR A 58 23.49 14.56 -9.99
CA THR A 58 22.98 13.67 -11.04
C THR A 58 23.52 14.10 -12.40
N LEU A 59 23.47 15.39 -12.73
CA LEU A 59 23.98 15.91 -13.99
C LEU A 59 25.50 15.74 -14.14
N GLN A 60 26.24 15.84 -13.04
CA GLN A 60 27.69 15.60 -13.06
C GLN A 60 28.06 14.11 -13.26
N LYS A 61 27.23 13.21 -12.78
CA LYS A 61 27.43 11.75 -12.94
C LYS A 61 26.86 11.23 -14.26
N ASP A 62 26.07 12.02 -14.97
CA ASP A 62 25.49 11.64 -16.26
C ASP A 62 26.58 11.64 -17.33
N PRO A 63 26.90 10.49 -17.94
CA PRO A 63 27.89 10.39 -19.01
C PRO A 63 27.37 10.89 -20.37
N CYS A 64 26.07 11.24 -20.48
CA CYS A 64 25.39 11.54 -21.72
C CYS A 64 25.34 13.06 -21.96
N ASN A 65 25.75 13.48 -23.15
CA ASN A 65 25.69 14.91 -23.57
C ASN A 65 24.56 15.16 -24.59
N SER A 66 23.93 14.13 -25.11
CA SER A 66 22.86 14.22 -26.10
C SER A 66 21.75 13.24 -25.85
N GLU A 67 20.54 13.54 -26.35
CA GLU A 67 19.39 12.64 -26.25
C GLU A 67 19.67 11.26 -26.86
N LYS A 68 20.43 11.25 -27.98
CA LYS A 68 20.81 10.00 -28.65
C LYS A 68 21.68 9.11 -27.78
N GLU A 69 22.68 9.68 -27.14
CA GLU A 69 23.57 8.97 -26.22
C GLU A 69 22.79 8.47 -25.01
N ALA A 70 21.87 9.27 -24.47
CA ALA A 70 21.03 8.87 -23.35
C ALA A 70 20.12 7.66 -23.69
N VAL A 71 19.49 7.66 -24.87
CA VAL A 71 18.66 6.55 -25.33
C VAL A 71 19.47 5.25 -25.48
N VAL A 72 20.67 5.34 -26.07
CA VAL A 72 21.58 4.18 -26.20
C VAL A 72 22.07 3.71 -24.83
N TYR A 73 22.40 4.63 -23.94
CA TYR A 73 22.83 4.30 -22.59
C TYR A 73 21.74 3.59 -21.79
N ILE A 74 20.52 4.10 -21.79
CA ILE A 74 19.35 3.48 -21.13
C ILE A 74 19.10 2.09 -21.71
N TYR A 75 19.12 1.94 -23.04
CA TYR A 75 18.94 0.63 -23.68
C TYR A 75 20.00 -0.38 -23.22
N ARG A 76 21.28 0.06 -23.16
CA ARG A 76 22.40 -0.78 -22.71
C ARG A 76 22.22 -1.24 -21.26
N GLN A 77 21.72 -0.37 -20.38
CA GLN A 77 21.40 -0.73 -18.99
C GLN A 77 20.23 -1.73 -18.89
N LEU A 78 19.20 -1.59 -19.74
CA LEU A 78 18.02 -2.47 -19.70
C LEU A 78 18.27 -3.85 -20.34
N ARG A 79 19.13 -3.93 -21.37
CA ARG A 79 19.30 -5.14 -22.18
C ARG A 79 20.69 -5.78 -22.07
N ALA A 80 21.65 -5.12 -21.42
CA ALA A 80 23.04 -5.52 -21.33
C ALA A 80 23.68 -5.78 -22.72
N SER A 81 23.18 -5.12 -23.78
CA SER A 81 23.65 -5.24 -25.16
C SER A 81 23.54 -3.90 -25.87
N GLU A 82 24.29 -3.72 -26.95
CA GLU A 82 24.16 -2.51 -27.77
C GLU A 82 22.90 -2.55 -28.63
N PRO A 83 22.21 -1.41 -28.83
CA PRO A 83 21.08 -1.37 -29.75
C PRO A 83 21.56 -1.46 -31.18
N PRO A 84 20.79 -2.12 -32.08
CA PRO A 84 21.13 -2.15 -33.49
C PRO A 84 21.02 -0.76 -34.15
N ASP A 85 20.07 0.04 -33.69
CA ASP A 85 19.83 1.41 -34.12
C ASP A 85 19.15 2.26 -33.03
N GLU A 86 19.17 3.59 -33.18
CA GLU A 86 18.53 4.53 -32.26
C GLU A 86 17.01 4.35 -32.17
N ALA A 87 16.37 4.07 -33.32
CA ALA A 87 14.92 3.89 -33.39
C ALA A 87 14.45 2.69 -32.58
N THR A 88 15.17 1.57 -32.66
CA THR A 88 14.89 0.37 -31.85
C THR A 88 15.10 0.64 -30.36
N ALA A 89 16.13 1.38 -29.98
CA ALA A 89 16.35 1.72 -28.59
C ALA A 89 15.22 2.59 -28.04
N ARG A 90 14.80 3.61 -28.78
CA ARG A 90 13.67 4.49 -28.41
C ARG A 90 12.36 3.72 -28.30
N ASP A 91 12.06 2.82 -29.26
CA ASP A 91 10.86 1.98 -29.26
C ASP A 91 10.81 1.04 -28.05
N VAL A 92 11.96 0.49 -27.62
CA VAL A 92 12.03 -0.35 -26.41
C VAL A 92 11.73 0.44 -25.15
N ILE A 93 12.27 1.65 -25.01
CA ILE A 93 12.01 2.51 -23.85
C ILE A 93 10.55 2.95 -23.81
N GLU A 94 10.01 3.38 -24.97
CA GLU A 94 8.63 3.81 -25.08
C GLU A 94 7.65 2.67 -24.76
N LYS A 95 7.91 1.49 -25.28
CA LYS A 95 7.10 0.29 -24.97
C LYS A 95 7.18 -0.14 -23.51
N LEU A 96 8.30 0.11 -22.83
CA LEU A 96 8.47 -0.31 -21.45
C LEU A 96 7.73 0.58 -20.45
N PHE A 97 7.71 1.88 -20.66
CA PHE A 97 7.20 2.87 -19.69
C PHE A 97 5.90 3.55 -20.11
N PHE A 98 5.67 3.74 -21.42
CA PHE A 98 4.60 4.59 -21.93
C PHE A 98 3.56 3.84 -22.79
N SER A 99 3.70 2.53 -22.95
CA SER A 99 2.77 1.74 -23.78
C SER A 99 1.80 0.94 -22.92
N ASP A 100 0.50 1.10 -23.17
CA ASP A 100 -0.61 0.36 -22.53
C ASP A 100 -0.48 -1.17 -22.61
N LYS A 101 0.30 -1.67 -23.58
CA LYS A 101 0.48 -3.11 -23.78
C LYS A 101 1.43 -3.76 -22.77
N ARG A 102 2.28 -3.00 -22.13
CA ARG A 102 3.33 -3.51 -21.24
C ARG A 102 3.38 -2.87 -19.87
N TYR A 103 2.89 -1.65 -19.74
CA TYR A 103 2.88 -0.90 -18.51
C TYR A 103 1.46 -0.53 -18.13
N ASP A 104 1.03 -0.95 -16.96
CA ASP A 104 -0.29 -0.65 -16.43
C ASP A 104 -0.16 -0.34 -14.93
N LEU A 105 -0.42 0.90 -14.57
CA LEU A 105 -0.50 1.35 -13.18
C LEU A 105 -1.73 0.79 -12.46
N GLY A 106 -2.76 0.40 -13.23
CA GLY A 106 -4.09 0.15 -12.72
C GLY A 106 -4.79 1.43 -12.22
N ASP A 107 -6.05 1.31 -11.91
CA ASP A 107 -6.87 2.45 -11.43
C ASP A 107 -6.36 2.96 -10.08
N VAL A 108 -5.98 2.04 -9.19
CA VAL A 108 -5.46 2.35 -7.85
C VAL A 108 -4.13 3.09 -7.93
N GLY A 109 -3.21 2.64 -8.80
CA GLY A 109 -1.91 3.28 -8.97
C GLY A 109 -2.04 4.71 -9.48
N ARG A 110 -2.90 4.94 -10.50
CA ARG A 110 -3.16 6.29 -11.02
C ARG A 110 -3.79 7.18 -9.96
N TYR A 111 -4.80 6.69 -9.25
CA TYR A 111 -5.43 7.44 -8.16
C TYR A 111 -4.43 7.88 -7.09
N ARG A 112 -3.57 6.95 -6.64
CA ARG A 112 -2.56 7.24 -5.61
C ARG A 112 -1.50 8.23 -6.06
N ILE A 113 -1.00 8.12 -7.30
CA ILE A 113 -0.03 9.07 -7.85
C ILE A 113 -0.64 10.46 -7.95
N ASN A 114 -1.84 10.57 -8.51
CA ASN A 114 -2.52 11.86 -8.65
C ASN A 114 -2.73 12.53 -7.29
N LYS A 115 -3.26 11.78 -6.31
CA LYS A 115 -3.53 12.31 -4.99
C LYS A 115 -2.28 12.72 -4.22
N LYS A 116 -1.23 11.87 -4.24
CA LYS A 116 0.01 12.13 -3.51
C LYS A 116 0.85 13.26 -4.08
N LEU A 117 0.89 13.38 -5.39
CA LEU A 117 1.70 14.37 -6.10
C LEU A 117 0.90 15.62 -6.50
N ASP A 118 -0.38 15.68 -6.11
CA ASP A 118 -1.32 16.77 -6.46
C ASP A 118 -1.37 17.01 -7.97
N LEU A 119 -1.61 15.92 -8.72
CA LEU A 119 -1.71 15.92 -10.17
C LEU A 119 -3.17 15.73 -10.59
N ASP A 120 -3.58 16.47 -11.62
CA ASP A 120 -4.91 16.37 -12.23
C ASP A 120 -4.83 15.66 -13.60
N ILE A 121 -4.30 14.43 -13.61
CA ILE A 121 -4.20 13.60 -14.80
C ILE A 121 -5.44 12.70 -14.88
N ASP A 122 -5.99 12.54 -16.09
CA ASP A 122 -7.18 11.72 -16.33
C ASP A 122 -6.99 10.29 -15.77
N PRO A 123 -7.89 9.81 -14.92
CA PRO A 123 -7.86 8.46 -14.37
C PRO A 123 -7.84 7.35 -15.43
N ALA A 124 -8.30 7.63 -16.65
CA ALA A 124 -8.26 6.68 -17.76
C ALA A 124 -6.82 6.40 -18.27
N ILE A 125 -5.87 7.31 -17.99
CA ILE A 125 -4.48 7.14 -18.40
C ILE A 125 -3.76 6.25 -17.39
N ARG A 126 -3.53 5.00 -17.77
CA ARG A 126 -2.90 3.98 -16.91
C ARG A 126 -1.40 3.83 -17.13
N THR A 127 -0.80 4.61 -18.03
CA THR A 127 0.64 4.62 -18.29
C THR A 127 1.31 5.79 -17.57
N LEU A 128 2.63 5.73 -17.38
CA LEU A 128 3.38 6.86 -16.88
C LEU A 128 3.32 8.00 -17.91
N THR A 129 3.28 9.24 -17.40
CA THR A 129 3.39 10.45 -18.18
C THR A 129 4.68 11.19 -17.84
N ARG A 130 5.08 12.14 -18.68
CA ARG A 130 6.25 12.99 -18.39
C ARG A 130 6.02 13.85 -17.15
N GLU A 131 4.77 14.27 -16.94
CA GLU A 131 4.36 15.06 -15.78
C GLU A 131 4.53 14.27 -14.48
N ASP A 132 4.18 12.96 -14.48
CA ASP A 132 4.42 12.07 -13.34
C ASP A 132 5.88 12.04 -12.95
N ILE A 133 6.79 11.89 -13.93
CA ILE A 133 8.24 11.80 -13.67
C ILE A 133 8.76 13.10 -13.07
N ILE A 134 8.34 14.24 -13.61
CA ILE A 134 8.75 15.57 -13.09
C ILE A 134 8.23 15.76 -11.67
N ALA A 135 6.96 15.38 -11.40
CA ALA A 135 6.36 15.50 -10.08
C ALA A 135 7.04 14.56 -9.05
N ILE A 136 7.41 13.35 -9.44
CA ILE A 136 8.18 12.43 -8.59
C ILE A 136 9.53 13.03 -8.21
N ILE A 137 10.26 13.60 -9.17
CA ILE A 137 11.56 14.25 -8.90
C ILE A 137 11.36 15.45 -7.97
N LYS A 138 10.34 16.27 -8.21
CA LYS A 138 9.98 17.40 -7.32
C LYS A 138 9.71 16.94 -5.90
N TYR A 139 8.94 15.86 -5.75
CA TYR A 139 8.62 15.28 -4.44
C TYR A 139 9.87 14.76 -3.72
N LEU A 140 10.78 14.07 -4.43
CA LEU A 140 12.06 13.62 -3.87
C LEU A 140 12.92 14.78 -3.36
N ILE A 141 12.96 15.90 -4.09
CA ILE A 141 13.67 17.11 -3.65
C ILE A 141 13.02 17.71 -2.40
N GLN A 142 11.68 17.69 -2.31
CA GLN A 142 10.96 18.16 -1.13
C GLN A 142 11.25 17.30 0.10
N LEU A 143 11.34 15.97 -0.05
CA LEU A 143 11.71 15.05 1.02
C LEU A 143 13.09 15.35 1.61
N ILE A 144 14.09 15.60 0.76
CA ILE A 144 15.45 15.92 1.19
C ILE A 144 15.51 17.26 1.91
N ASN A 145 14.72 18.22 1.47
CA ASN A 145 14.62 19.52 2.13
C ASN A 145 13.73 19.50 3.39
N SER A 146 13.34 18.32 3.87
CA SER A 146 12.47 18.12 5.05
C SER A 146 11.16 18.93 4.99
N LYS A 147 10.63 19.16 3.78
CA LYS A 147 9.33 19.82 3.58
C LYS A 147 8.16 18.85 3.58
N THR A 148 8.46 17.58 3.43
CA THR A 148 7.51 16.46 3.46
C THR A 148 8.11 15.33 4.28
N GLU A 149 7.28 14.51 4.87
CA GLU A 149 7.69 13.33 5.62
C GLU A 149 7.76 12.09 4.73
N VAL A 150 8.56 11.12 5.16
CA VAL A 150 8.66 9.82 4.48
C VAL A 150 7.38 9.03 4.78
N ASP A 151 6.83 8.35 3.77
CA ASP A 151 5.63 7.54 3.96
C ASP A 151 5.86 6.39 4.94
N ASP A 152 4.89 6.22 5.82
CA ASP A 152 4.80 5.02 6.63
C ASP A 152 4.26 3.86 5.79
N ILE A 153 5.07 2.80 5.67
CA ILE A 153 4.76 1.61 4.87
C ILE A 153 3.62 0.80 5.50
N ASP A 154 3.51 0.81 6.82
CA ASP A 154 2.51 0.02 7.56
C ASP A 154 1.16 0.74 7.71
N HIS A 155 1.11 2.01 7.35
CA HIS A 155 -0.13 2.77 7.31
C HIS A 155 -1.12 2.17 6.32
N LEU A 156 -2.38 1.96 6.72
CA LEU A 156 -3.40 1.32 5.86
C LEU A 156 -3.80 2.15 4.63
N SER A 157 -3.37 3.39 4.50
CA SER A 157 -3.46 4.15 3.26
C SER A 157 -2.49 3.63 2.19
N ASN A 158 -1.36 3.05 2.59
CA ASN A 158 -0.33 2.49 1.70
C ASN A 158 -0.44 0.96 1.55
N ARG A 159 -1.24 0.33 2.39
CA ARG A 159 -1.43 -1.11 2.45
C ARG A 159 -2.88 -1.45 2.13
N ARG A 160 -3.10 -2.03 0.95
CA ARG A 160 -4.45 -2.37 0.47
C ARG A 160 -4.70 -3.87 0.47
N VAL A 161 -5.96 -4.25 0.43
CA VAL A 161 -6.41 -5.64 0.34
C VAL A 161 -6.64 -6.00 -1.13
N ARG A 162 -6.10 -7.12 -1.57
CA ARG A 162 -6.41 -7.73 -2.86
C ARG A 162 -7.53 -8.74 -2.66
N THR A 163 -8.73 -8.39 -3.09
CA THR A 163 -9.91 -9.25 -2.97
C THR A 163 -9.82 -10.50 -3.86
N VAL A 164 -10.63 -11.50 -3.56
CA VAL A 164 -10.72 -12.71 -4.39
C VAL A 164 -11.12 -12.37 -5.83
N GLY A 165 -12.05 -11.41 -6.00
CA GLY A 165 -12.48 -10.93 -7.31
C GLY A 165 -11.34 -10.35 -8.13
N GLU A 166 -10.49 -9.51 -7.55
CA GLU A 166 -9.29 -8.97 -8.21
C GLU A 166 -8.31 -10.07 -8.60
N GLN A 167 -8.04 -11.01 -7.69
CA GLN A 167 -7.13 -12.12 -7.96
C GLN A 167 -7.63 -13.02 -9.09
N LEU A 168 -8.93 -13.31 -9.11
CA LEU A 168 -9.55 -14.08 -10.20
C LEU A 168 -9.51 -13.32 -11.52
N SER A 169 -9.81 -12.03 -11.54
CA SER A 169 -9.71 -11.19 -12.73
C SER A 169 -8.32 -11.25 -13.35
N ASN A 170 -7.27 -11.19 -12.53
CA ASN A 170 -5.90 -11.35 -12.99
C ASN A 170 -5.65 -12.75 -13.62
N GLN A 171 -6.19 -13.83 -13.03
CA GLN A 171 -6.06 -15.17 -13.59
C GLN A 171 -6.82 -15.32 -14.90
N PHE A 172 -8.02 -14.74 -15.01
CA PHE A 172 -8.77 -14.69 -16.27
C PHE A 172 -7.97 -13.96 -17.36
N SER A 173 -7.38 -12.81 -17.04
CA SER A 173 -6.53 -12.05 -17.96
C SER A 173 -5.36 -12.89 -18.48
N VAL A 174 -4.65 -13.60 -17.59
CA VAL A 174 -3.58 -14.52 -17.97
C VAL A 174 -4.11 -15.64 -18.88
N GLY A 175 -5.26 -16.21 -18.56
CA GLY A 175 -5.92 -17.25 -19.36
C GLY A 175 -6.29 -16.76 -20.75
N PHE A 176 -6.87 -15.57 -20.88
CA PHE A 176 -7.22 -14.96 -22.16
C PHE A 176 -5.99 -14.62 -23.02
N VAL A 177 -4.93 -14.08 -22.40
CA VAL A 177 -3.67 -13.80 -23.12
C VAL A 177 -3.07 -15.09 -23.70
N ARG A 178 -3.05 -16.19 -22.92
CA ARG A 178 -2.60 -17.51 -23.41
C ARG A 178 -3.48 -18.03 -24.54
N MET A 179 -4.79 -17.91 -24.39
CA MET A 179 -5.74 -18.33 -25.43
C MET A 179 -5.58 -17.51 -26.71
N ALA A 180 -5.47 -16.20 -26.62
CA ALA A 180 -5.23 -15.31 -27.75
C ALA A 180 -3.92 -15.64 -28.49
N ARG A 181 -2.86 -15.98 -27.73
CA ARG A 181 -1.60 -16.45 -28.33
C ARG A 181 -1.79 -17.74 -29.11
N THR A 182 -2.46 -18.73 -28.54
CA THR A 182 -2.73 -20.00 -29.18
C THR A 182 -3.58 -19.84 -30.43
N ILE A 183 -4.59 -18.98 -30.41
CA ILE A 183 -5.41 -18.65 -31.59
C ILE A 183 -4.54 -18.06 -32.70
N ARG A 184 -3.69 -17.09 -32.37
CA ARG A 184 -2.79 -16.44 -33.32
C ARG A 184 -1.80 -17.45 -33.93
N GLU A 185 -1.23 -18.34 -33.14
CA GLU A 185 -0.34 -19.41 -33.59
C GLU A 185 -1.07 -20.36 -34.53
N ARG A 186 -2.31 -20.78 -34.23
CA ARG A 186 -3.12 -21.62 -35.10
C ARG A 186 -3.49 -20.96 -36.43
N MET A 187 -3.82 -19.67 -36.40
CA MET A 187 -4.10 -18.88 -37.60
C MET A 187 -2.87 -18.78 -38.51
N ASN A 188 -1.68 -18.61 -37.95
CA ASN A 188 -0.44 -18.50 -38.75
C ASN A 188 0.02 -19.82 -39.38
N VAL A 189 -0.32 -20.96 -38.79
CA VAL A 189 0.13 -22.29 -39.27
C VAL A 189 -0.74 -22.83 -40.38
N ARG A 190 -1.99 -22.39 -40.50
CA ARG A 190 -2.97 -22.93 -41.46
C ARG A 190 -3.33 -21.88 -42.50
N ASP A 191 -2.54 -21.83 -43.58
CA ASP A 191 -2.67 -20.84 -44.67
C ASP A 191 -3.79 -21.20 -45.60
N ASN A 192 -4.88 -21.41 -45.63
CA ASN A 192 -5.94 -21.58 -46.66
C ASN A 192 -7.15 -22.45 -46.28
N GLU A 193 -7.42 -22.67 -45.01
CA GLU A 193 -8.61 -23.38 -44.57
C GLU A 193 -9.71 -22.44 -44.07
N VAL A 194 -10.96 -22.79 -44.29
CA VAL A 194 -12.10 -22.07 -43.69
C VAL A 194 -12.18 -22.46 -42.23
N PHE A 195 -11.90 -21.48 -41.33
CA PHE A 195 -11.95 -21.70 -39.88
C PHE A 195 -13.32 -21.42 -39.34
N THR A 196 -13.72 -22.25 -38.38
CA THR A 196 -14.81 -21.90 -37.46
C THR A 196 -14.22 -21.40 -36.15
N PRO A 197 -14.89 -20.51 -35.38
CA PRO A 197 -14.43 -20.09 -34.08
C PRO A 197 -14.16 -21.24 -33.10
N VAL A 198 -14.89 -22.33 -33.23
CA VAL A 198 -14.75 -23.55 -32.41
C VAL A 198 -13.40 -24.23 -32.63
N ASP A 199 -12.88 -24.23 -33.86
CA ASP A 199 -11.60 -24.86 -34.19
C ASP A 199 -10.40 -24.07 -33.65
N LEU A 200 -10.57 -22.77 -33.49
CA LEU A 200 -9.52 -21.86 -33.00
C LEU A 200 -9.49 -21.77 -31.48
N ILE A 201 -10.67 -21.74 -30.82
CA ILE A 201 -10.80 -21.51 -29.39
C ILE A 201 -10.61 -22.82 -28.61
N ASN A 202 -9.68 -22.82 -27.67
CA ASN A 202 -9.48 -23.93 -26.74
C ASN A 202 -9.87 -23.49 -25.29
N ALA A 203 -11.08 -23.83 -24.88
CA ALA A 203 -11.59 -23.52 -23.56
C ALA A 203 -10.77 -24.16 -22.42
N LYS A 204 -10.08 -25.29 -22.70
CA LYS A 204 -9.24 -25.97 -21.68
C LYS A 204 -8.09 -25.09 -21.20
N THR A 205 -7.60 -24.16 -22.02
CA THR A 205 -6.54 -23.23 -21.64
C THR A 205 -7.00 -22.33 -20.49
N LEU A 206 -8.22 -21.81 -20.56
CA LEU A 206 -8.80 -20.98 -19.49
C LEU A 206 -9.11 -21.80 -18.24
N SER A 207 -9.83 -22.93 -18.40
CA SER A 207 -10.18 -23.82 -17.30
C SER A 207 -8.94 -24.31 -16.53
N SER A 208 -7.85 -24.61 -17.23
CA SER A 208 -6.61 -25.06 -16.60
C SER A 208 -5.97 -23.98 -15.73
N VAL A 209 -6.03 -22.71 -16.12
CA VAL A 209 -5.49 -21.59 -15.32
C VAL A 209 -6.31 -21.41 -14.03
N ILE A 210 -7.63 -21.44 -14.15
CA ILE A 210 -8.53 -21.29 -12.99
C ILE A 210 -8.39 -22.49 -12.02
N ASN A 211 -8.37 -23.71 -12.54
CA ASN A 211 -8.17 -24.91 -11.72
C ASN A 211 -6.80 -24.90 -11.03
N SER A 212 -5.76 -24.44 -11.72
CA SER A 212 -4.43 -24.29 -11.13
C SER A 212 -4.44 -23.26 -10.00
N PHE A 213 -5.14 -22.14 -10.17
CA PHE A 213 -5.25 -21.12 -9.13
C PHE A 213 -5.90 -21.69 -7.85
N PHE A 214 -7.06 -22.33 -7.97
CA PHE A 214 -7.72 -22.92 -6.81
C PHE A 214 -6.98 -24.13 -6.21
N GLY A 215 -6.23 -24.87 -7.01
CA GLY A 215 -5.51 -26.05 -6.55
C GLY A 215 -4.12 -25.79 -5.97
N THR A 216 -3.44 -24.72 -6.38
CA THR A 216 -2.03 -24.49 -6.02
C THR A 216 -1.76 -23.16 -5.30
N SER A 217 -2.73 -22.23 -5.26
CA SER A 217 -2.54 -20.96 -4.58
C SER A 217 -2.49 -21.15 -3.07
N GLN A 218 -1.51 -20.51 -2.42
CA GLN A 218 -1.38 -20.49 -0.96
C GLN A 218 -2.59 -19.84 -0.27
N LEU A 219 -3.29 -18.94 -0.95
CA LEU A 219 -4.46 -18.22 -0.43
C LEU A 219 -5.75 -19.00 -0.64
N SER A 220 -5.77 -19.98 -1.54
CA SER A 220 -6.88 -20.93 -1.68
C SER A 220 -6.72 -22.04 -0.65
N GLN A 221 -7.54 -22.02 0.38
CA GLN A 221 -7.46 -22.94 1.50
C GLN A 221 -8.76 -23.73 1.62
N PHE A 222 -8.67 -24.93 2.22
CA PHE A 222 -9.85 -25.67 2.62
C PHE A 222 -10.61 -24.87 3.68
N MET A 223 -11.91 -24.68 3.50
CA MET A 223 -12.71 -23.86 4.40
C MET A 223 -12.81 -24.52 5.78
N ASP A 224 -12.53 -23.76 6.82
CA ASP A 224 -12.76 -24.16 8.19
C ASP A 224 -14.27 -24.09 8.47
N GLN A 225 -14.89 -25.24 8.68
CA GLN A 225 -16.34 -25.40 8.72
C GLN A 225 -16.80 -26.23 9.94
N ILE A 226 -16.02 -26.20 11.03
CA ILE A 226 -16.35 -26.90 12.26
C ILE A 226 -17.63 -26.36 12.87
N ASN A 227 -17.78 -25.04 12.87
CA ASN A 227 -18.95 -24.30 13.33
C ASN A 227 -19.18 -23.04 12.45
N PRO A 228 -20.38 -22.42 12.49
CA PRO A 228 -20.66 -21.23 11.69
C PRO A 228 -19.69 -20.07 11.94
N LEU A 229 -19.24 -19.87 13.18
CA LEU A 229 -18.28 -18.83 13.52
C LEU A 229 -16.93 -19.06 12.83
N ALA A 230 -16.45 -20.30 12.80
CA ALA A 230 -15.21 -20.65 12.09
C ALA A 230 -15.29 -20.34 10.60
N GLU A 231 -16.43 -20.60 9.98
CA GLU A 231 -16.68 -20.31 8.57
C GLU A 231 -16.66 -18.80 8.28
N ILE A 232 -17.41 -18.02 9.07
CA ILE A 232 -17.46 -16.55 8.90
C ILE A 232 -16.10 -15.93 9.12
N THR A 233 -15.39 -16.33 10.17
CA THR A 233 -14.05 -15.80 10.47
C THR A 233 -13.03 -16.17 9.41
N HIS A 234 -13.11 -17.36 8.82
CA HIS A 234 -12.24 -17.76 7.73
C HIS A 234 -12.47 -16.91 6.47
N LYS A 235 -13.73 -16.62 6.13
CA LYS A 235 -14.10 -15.77 5.00
C LYS A 235 -13.65 -14.30 5.17
N ARG A 236 -13.58 -13.80 6.41
CA ARG A 236 -13.17 -12.42 6.76
C ARG A 236 -11.68 -12.29 7.11
N ARG A 237 -10.90 -13.32 6.88
CA ARG A 237 -9.47 -13.35 7.22
C ARG A 237 -8.65 -12.64 6.14
N LEU A 238 -7.67 -11.84 6.57
CA LEU A 238 -6.69 -11.18 5.74
C LEU A 238 -5.31 -11.79 6.00
N SER A 239 -4.57 -12.08 4.92
CA SER A 239 -3.22 -12.62 4.98
C SER A 239 -2.23 -11.66 4.34
N ALA A 240 -1.13 -11.37 5.05
CA ALA A 240 0.00 -10.63 4.48
C ALA A 240 0.94 -11.55 3.66
N LEU A 241 0.71 -12.86 3.71
CA LEU A 241 1.51 -13.88 3.03
C LEU A 241 0.98 -14.15 1.61
N GLY A 242 1.79 -14.80 0.80
CA GLY A 242 1.37 -15.28 -0.51
C GLY A 242 1.94 -14.48 -1.68
N PRO A 243 1.44 -14.71 -2.90
CA PRO A 243 1.93 -14.05 -4.11
C PRO A 243 1.71 -12.53 -4.05
N GLY A 244 2.80 -11.77 -4.17
CA GLY A 244 2.79 -10.32 -4.04
C GLY A 244 2.77 -9.81 -2.59
N GLY A 245 2.85 -10.70 -1.59
CA GLY A 245 2.95 -10.39 -0.18
C GLY A 245 4.33 -10.70 0.41
N LEU A 246 4.39 -10.80 1.73
CA LEU A 246 5.60 -11.05 2.49
C LEU A 246 5.88 -12.55 2.63
N SER A 247 7.13 -12.90 2.86
CA SER A 247 7.52 -14.22 3.35
C SER A 247 7.68 -14.18 4.88
N ARG A 248 7.41 -15.29 5.56
CA ARG A 248 7.50 -15.38 7.04
C ARG A 248 8.87 -14.95 7.56
N ASP A 249 9.93 -15.37 6.87
CA ASP A 249 11.32 -15.15 7.30
C ASP A 249 11.79 -13.71 7.09
N ARG A 250 11.12 -12.97 6.19
CA ARG A 250 11.43 -11.57 5.87
C ARG A 250 10.54 -10.56 6.59
N ALA A 251 9.48 -11.03 7.25
CA ALA A 251 8.58 -10.18 8.01
C ALA A 251 9.19 -9.81 9.35
N GLY A 252 9.62 -8.57 9.52
CA GLY A 252 10.11 -7.99 10.78
C GLY A 252 9.00 -7.83 11.82
N PHE A 253 9.35 -7.29 12.98
CA PHE A 253 8.40 -7.01 14.06
C PHE A 253 7.45 -5.88 13.67
N GLU A 254 7.91 -4.85 12.97
CA GLU A 254 7.12 -3.68 12.58
C GLU A 254 5.85 -4.05 11.81
N VAL A 255 5.96 -4.98 10.85
CA VAL A 255 4.82 -5.46 10.05
C VAL A 255 3.81 -6.28 10.87
N ARG A 256 4.25 -6.86 11.99
CA ARG A 256 3.44 -7.71 12.88
C ARG A 256 2.77 -6.92 13.99
N ASP A 257 3.22 -5.70 14.25
CA ASP A 257 2.68 -4.84 15.30
C ASP A 257 1.32 -4.25 14.91
N VAL A 258 0.61 -3.78 15.91
CA VAL A 258 -0.67 -3.10 15.73
C VAL A 258 -0.38 -1.62 15.46
N HIS A 259 -0.76 -1.16 14.29
CA HIS A 259 -0.65 0.24 13.89
C HIS A 259 -1.90 1.03 14.30
N TYR A 260 -1.80 2.34 14.58
CA TYR A 260 -2.96 3.14 14.97
C TYR A 260 -4.06 3.15 13.90
N THR A 261 -3.73 3.04 12.62
CA THR A 261 -4.70 2.96 11.51
C THR A 261 -5.51 1.66 11.48
N HIS A 262 -5.14 0.66 12.28
CA HIS A 262 -5.90 -0.59 12.44
C HIS A 262 -7.22 -0.39 13.17
N TYR A 263 -7.38 0.74 13.87
CA TYR A 263 -8.60 1.05 14.60
C TYR A 263 -9.84 0.95 13.72
N GLY A 264 -10.81 0.16 14.14
CA GLY A 264 -12.06 -0.08 13.39
C GLY A 264 -11.91 -0.87 12.08
N ARG A 265 -10.71 -1.23 11.65
CA ARG A 265 -10.41 -1.92 10.38
C ARG A 265 -9.91 -3.34 10.59
N LEU A 266 -8.84 -3.49 11.35
CA LEU A 266 -8.25 -4.78 11.68
C LEU A 266 -8.34 -5.03 13.18
N CYS A 267 -8.80 -6.22 13.57
CA CYS A 267 -8.90 -6.57 14.97
C CYS A 267 -7.50 -6.75 15.58
N PRO A 268 -7.18 -6.04 16.68
CA PRO A 268 -5.89 -6.19 17.35
C PRO A 268 -5.74 -7.48 18.16
N ILE A 269 -6.85 -8.16 18.44
CA ILE A 269 -6.90 -9.32 19.33
C ILE A 269 -6.86 -10.63 18.53
N GLU A 270 -7.61 -10.73 17.44
CA GLU A 270 -7.73 -11.95 16.66
C GLU A 270 -6.54 -12.13 15.70
N SER A 271 -5.60 -12.99 16.10
CA SER A 271 -4.42 -13.37 15.30
C SER A 271 -4.04 -14.80 15.64
N PRO A 272 -3.40 -15.56 14.73
CA PRO A 272 -2.85 -16.87 15.08
C PRO A 272 -1.71 -16.75 16.11
N GLU A 273 -1.52 -17.80 16.89
CA GLU A 273 -0.34 -17.96 17.73
C GLU A 273 0.81 -18.58 16.93
N GLY A 274 2.05 -18.19 17.23
CA GLY A 274 3.24 -18.77 16.62
C GLY A 274 3.82 -17.94 15.46
N PRO A 275 4.42 -18.58 14.42
CA PRO A 275 5.22 -17.90 13.42
C PRO A 275 4.42 -16.94 12.51
N ASN A 276 3.11 -17.09 12.46
CA ASN A 276 2.21 -16.26 11.65
C ASN A 276 1.57 -15.11 12.44
N ILE A 277 1.96 -14.89 13.70
CA ILE A 277 1.41 -13.79 14.52
C ILE A 277 1.56 -12.44 13.80
N GLY A 278 0.50 -11.64 13.78
CA GLY A 278 0.48 -10.33 13.12
C GLY A 278 0.44 -10.36 11.59
N LEU A 279 0.76 -11.50 10.95
CA LEU A 279 0.71 -11.63 9.48
C LEU A 279 -0.64 -12.09 8.96
N ILE A 280 -1.45 -12.66 9.83
CA ILE A 280 -2.81 -13.05 9.53
C ILE A 280 -3.72 -12.30 10.50
N SER A 281 -4.62 -11.49 9.96
CA SER A 281 -5.52 -10.62 10.71
C SER A 281 -6.97 -10.89 10.31
N SER A 282 -7.91 -10.43 11.10
CA SER A 282 -9.34 -10.48 10.79
C SER A 282 -9.91 -9.07 10.67
N LEU A 283 -10.87 -8.87 9.77
CA LEU A 283 -11.62 -7.62 9.66
C LEU A 283 -12.45 -7.36 10.90
N CYS A 284 -12.52 -6.11 11.35
CA CYS A 284 -13.44 -5.65 12.37
C CYS A 284 -14.90 -5.82 11.89
N VAL A 285 -15.83 -5.87 12.86
CA VAL A 285 -17.26 -6.15 12.61
C VAL A 285 -17.85 -5.28 11.51
N TYR A 286 -17.64 -3.97 11.58
CA TYR A 286 -18.23 -2.99 10.65
C TYR A 286 -17.30 -2.58 9.52
N ALA A 287 -16.09 -3.11 9.45
CA ALA A 287 -15.13 -2.80 8.39
C ALA A 287 -15.61 -3.30 7.03
N LYS A 288 -15.43 -2.49 6.01
CA LYS A 288 -15.69 -2.79 4.60
C LYS A 288 -14.41 -2.58 3.79
N ILE A 289 -14.38 -3.18 2.62
CA ILE A 289 -13.29 -2.98 1.64
C ILE A 289 -13.87 -2.15 0.49
N SER A 290 -13.22 -1.03 0.18
CA SER A 290 -13.60 -0.18 -0.95
C SER A 290 -13.31 -0.87 -2.29
N ASP A 291 -13.87 -0.34 -3.38
CA ASP A 291 -13.60 -0.84 -4.74
C ASP A 291 -12.11 -0.77 -5.11
N MET A 292 -11.37 0.14 -4.50
CA MET A 292 -9.92 0.27 -4.68
C MET A 292 -9.10 -0.67 -3.77
N GLY A 293 -9.75 -1.41 -2.86
CA GLY A 293 -9.11 -2.36 -1.94
C GLY A 293 -8.65 -1.75 -0.62
N PHE A 294 -8.98 -0.51 -0.28
CA PHE A 294 -8.70 0.07 1.02
C PHE A 294 -9.76 -0.34 2.05
N ILE A 295 -9.34 -0.52 3.29
CA ILE A 295 -10.25 -0.88 4.36
C ILE A 295 -10.85 0.40 4.93
N GLU A 296 -12.18 0.44 4.99
CA GLU A 296 -12.96 1.57 5.47
C GLU A 296 -13.72 1.20 6.75
N THR A 297 -13.88 2.19 7.62
CA THR A 297 -14.64 2.05 8.86
C THR A 297 -15.72 3.12 8.95
N PRO A 298 -16.90 2.83 9.54
CA PRO A 298 -17.99 3.78 9.62
C PRO A 298 -17.79 4.77 10.77
N TYR A 299 -18.12 6.03 10.51
CA TYR A 299 -18.18 7.09 11.51
C TYR A 299 -19.45 7.92 11.36
N ARG A 300 -19.90 8.51 12.46
CA ARG A 300 -20.90 9.57 12.47
C ARG A 300 -20.21 10.91 12.28
N THR A 301 -20.76 11.76 11.45
CA THR A 301 -20.26 13.13 11.25
C THR A 301 -20.70 14.03 12.38
N VAL A 302 -19.79 14.89 12.84
CA VAL A 302 -20.07 15.92 13.85
C VAL A 302 -19.91 17.27 13.19
N THR A 303 -20.93 18.11 13.31
CA THR A 303 -20.93 19.46 12.74
C THR A 303 -21.22 20.46 13.85
N ASN A 304 -20.30 21.37 14.11
CA ASN A 304 -20.43 22.41 15.14
C ASN A 304 -20.79 21.87 16.56
N GLY A 305 -20.23 20.71 16.92
CA GLY A 305 -20.49 20.09 18.22
C GLY A 305 -21.81 19.33 18.32
N GLN A 306 -22.50 19.10 17.20
CA GLN A 306 -23.69 18.28 17.10
C GLN A 306 -23.40 17.03 16.28
N VAL A 307 -23.67 15.86 16.85
CA VAL A 307 -23.52 14.55 16.20
C VAL A 307 -24.76 14.26 15.36
N ASP A 308 -24.57 13.82 14.14
CA ASP A 308 -25.66 13.32 13.31
C ASP A 308 -26.12 11.94 13.79
N LEU A 309 -27.31 11.89 14.35
CA LEU A 309 -27.92 10.64 14.87
C LEU A 309 -28.63 9.83 13.80
N ASN A 310 -28.76 10.36 12.58
CA ASN A 310 -29.42 9.64 11.50
C ASN A 310 -28.53 8.49 11.01
N ASN A 311 -29.00 7.27 11.14
CA ASN A 311 -28.24 6.09 10.69
C ASN A 311 -28.05 6.03 9.16
N ALA A 312 -28.83 6.79 8.38
CA ALA A 312 -28.67 6.87 6.93
C ALA A 312 -27.44 7.69 6.52
N ASP A 313 -26.95 8.58 7.40
CA ASP A 313 -25.85 9.49 7.12
C ASP A 313 -24.49 9.01 7.65
N ILE A 314 -24.41 7.73 8.10
CA ILE A 314 -23.16 7.10 8.48
C ILE A 314 -22.27 6.95 7.25
N LYS A 315 -21.07 7.55 7.31
CA LYS A 315 -20.09 7.51 6.22
C LYS A 315 -18.94 6.57 6.55
N TYR A 316 -18.44 5.92 5.52
CA TYR A 316 -17.25 5.08 5.62
C TYR A 316 -16.02 5.90 5.23
N TYR A 317 -14.99 5.83 6.04
CA TYR A 317 -13.73 6.56 5.85
C TYR A 317 -12.57 5.59 5.73
N SER A 318 -11.73 5.81 4.73
CA SER A 318 -10.43 5.16 4.62
C SER A 318 -9.44 5.71 5.66
N ALA A 319 -8.32 5.02 5.86
CA ALA A 319 -7.30 5.50 6.81
C ALA A 319 -6.71 6.87 6.43
N GLU A 320 -6.64 7.15 5.13
CA GLU A 320 -6.14 8.41 4.60
C GLU A 320 -7.12 9.58 4.82
N GLU A 321 -8.42 9.33 4.70
CA GLU A 321 -9.46 10.33 4.93
C GLU A 321 -9.69 10.62 6.43
N GLU A 322 -9.38 9.64 7.27
CA GLU A 322 -9.42 9.78 8.72
C GLU A 322 -8.22 10.58 9.27
N GLU A 323 -7.11 10.62 8.54
CA GLU A 323 -5.91 11.32 8.97
C GLU A 323 -6.18 12.81 9.16
N GLY A 324 -5.77 13.35 10.33
CA GLY A 324 -6.07 14.72 10.71
C GLY A 324 -7.51 14.99 11.19
N GLN A 325 -8.35 13.94 11.30
CA GLN A 325 -9.68 14.07 11.91
C GLN A 325 -9.63 13.78 13.40
N VAL A 326 -10.44 14.53 14.15
CA VAL A 326 -10.61 14.34 15.60
C VAL A 326 -11.85 13.49 15.84
N VAL A 327 -11.64 12.25 16.30
CA VAL A 327 -12.69 11.23 16.45
C VAL A 327 -13.08 11.07 17.92
N ALA A 328 -14.32 11.36 18.29
CA ALA A 328 -14.85 11.11 19.61
C ALA A 328 -15.22 9.63 19.80
N GLN A 329 -15.06 9.12 21.03
CA GLN A 329 -15.47 7.77 21.37
C GLN A 329 -17.00 7.62 21.41
N SER A 330 -17.52 6.46 21.07
CA SER A 330 -18.97 6.18 21.07
C SER A 330 -19.64 6.22 22.46
N ASN A 331 -18.85 6.13 23.54
CA ASN A 331 -19.35 6.17 24.91
C ASN A 331 -19.47 7.58 25.51
N VAL A 332 -19.10 8.61 24.75
CA VAL A 332 -19.27 10.00 25.20
C VAL A 332 -20.77 10.30 25.33
N PRO A 333 -21.22 10.83 26.47
CA PRO A 333 -22.64 11.08 26.70
C PRO A 333 -23.13 12.24 25.81
N ILE A 334 -24.18 11.95 25.03
CA ILE A 334 -24.85 12.87 24.14
C ILE A 334 -26.34 12.98 24.51
N ASP A 335 -26.96 14.10 24.17
CA ASP A 335 -28.39 14.34 24.31
C ASP A 335 -29.18 13.72 23.13
N ASP A 336 -30.49 13.62 23.26
CA ASP A 336 -31.39 13.12 22.21
C ASP A 336 -31.31 13.95 20.91
N GLU A 337 -30.87 15.20 20.99
CA GLU A 337 -30.65 16.09 19.84
C GLU A 337 -29.22 15.94 19.23
N GLY A 338 -28.36 15.10 19.82
CA GLY A 338 -26.99 14.87 19.37
C GLY A 338 -25.96 15.84 19.92
N HIS A 339 -26.29 16.68 20.91
CA HIS A 339 -25.30 17.55 21.56
C HIS A 339 -24.52 16.83 22.66
N PHE A 340 -23.22 17.12 22.77
CA PHE A 340 -22.39 16.58 23.84
C PHE A 340 -22.81 17.20 25.19
N LEU A 341 -23.06 16.36 26.21
CA LEU A 341 -23.42 16.83 27.57
C LEU A 341 -22.27 17.55 28.27
N GLN A 342 -21.03 17.25 27.89
CA GLN A 342 -19.82 17.91 28.44
C GLN A 342 -18.99 18.49 27.26
N PRO A 343 -19.37 19.67 26.76
CA PRO A 343 -18.77 20.20 25.51
C PRO A 343 -17.31 20.63 25.68
N ASP A 344 -16.84 20.90 26.89
CA ASP A 344 -15.48 21.40 27.12
C ASP A 344 -14.45 20.30 27.36
N ARG A 345 -14.88 19.04 27.49
CA ARG A 345 -13.99 17.94 27.89
C ARG A 345 -14.39 16.61 27.28
N ILE A 346 -14.07 16.45 26.02
CA ILE A 346 -14.36 15.22 25.25
C ILE A 346 -13.03 14.47 25.05
N LYS A 347 -13.04 13.17 25.41
CA LYS A 347 -11.94 12.29 25.05
C LYS A 347 -12.07 11.95 23.58
N ALA A 348 -11.07 12.32 22.78
CA ALA A 348 -11.02 12.04 21.38
C ALA A 348 -9.73 11.33 21.00
N ARG A 349 -9.66 10.87 19.79
CA ARG A 349 -8.49 10.27 19.16
C ARG A 349 -8.12 11.12 17.93
N GLU A 350 -6.85 11.47 17.82
CA GLU A 350 -6.28 12.13 16.65
C GLU A 350 -5.02 11.36 16.23
N GLY A 351 -5.10 10.61 15.15
CA GLY A 351 -4.03 9.69 14.76
C GLY A 351 -3.66 8.70 15.86
N ALA A 352 -2.43 8.77 16.36
CA ALA A 352 -1.91 7.93 17.46
C ALA A 352 -2.18 8.50 18.85
N ASP A 353 -2.56 9.78 18.96
CA ASP A 353 -2.73 10.48 20.22
C ASP A 353 -4.18 10.47 20.73
N PHE A 354 -4.35 10.68 22.04
CA PHE A 354 -5.65 10.71 22.70
C PHE A 354 -5.84 12.04 23.45
N PRO A 355 -6.04 13.15 22.73
CA PRO A 355 -6.25 14.45 23.34
C PRO A 355 -7.62 14.56 24.00
N VAL A 356 -7.73 15.52 24.93
CA VAL A 356 -9.01 15.99 25.46
C VAL A 356 -9.34 17.30 24.77
N VAL A 357 -10.41 17.32 24.02
CA VAL A 357 -10.78 18.39 23.10
C VAL A 357 -12.14 18.99 23.44
N THR A 358 -12.46 20.12 22.84
CA THR A 358 -13.79 20.74 22.90
C THR A 358 -14.73 20.17 21.85
N ALA A 359 -16.05 20.29 22.05
CA ALA A 359 -17.06 19.80 21.12
C ALA A 359 -16.93 20.38 19.70
N GLN A 360 -16.36 21.59 19.59
CA GLN A 360 -16.19 22.28 18.30
C GLN A 360 -15.01 21.69 17.47
N GLU A 361 -14.05 21.08 18.13
CA GLU A 361 -12.87 20.46 17.50
C GLU A 361 -13.17 19.05 17.01
N VAL A 362 -14.21 18.39 17.54
CA VAL A 362 -14.60 17.04 17.15
C VAL A 362 -15.25 17.07 15.76
N THR A 363 -14.72 16.25 14.86
CA THR A 363 -15.19 16.13 13.48
C THR A 363 -15.97 14.86 13.21
N LEU A 364 -15.61 13.77 13.90
CA LEU A 364 -16.20 12.45 13.72
C LEU A 364 -16.49 11.82 15.10
N MET A 365 -17.39 10.84 15.11
CA MET A 365 -17.67 10.03 16.30
C MET A 365 -17.79 8.56 15.92
N ASP A 366 -17.27 7.66 16.76
CA ASP A 366 -17.43 6.22 16.60
C ASP A 366 -18.90 5.81 16.65
N VAL A 367 -19.27 4.82 15.82
CA VAL A 367 -20.66 4.32 15.75
C VAL A 367 -21.00 3.47 16.97
N ALA A 368 -20.07 2.58 17.36
CA ALA A 368 -20.28 1.63 18.44
C ALA A 368 -18.94 1.25 19.11
N PRO A 369 -18.96 0.85 20.40
CA PRO A 369 -17.73 0.47 21.12
C PRO A 369 -17.07 -0.80 20.58
N ASN A 370 -17.85 -1.73 20.04
CA ASN A 370 -17.38 -3.00 19.46
C ASN A 370 -16.80 -2.86 18.05
N GLN A 371 -16.74 -1.64 17.54
CA GLN A 371 -16.17 -1.32 16.21
C GLN A 371 -14.70 -1.77 16.07
N ILE A 372 -13.95 -1.80 17.17
CA ILE A 372 -12.53 -2.17 17.20
C ILE A 372 -12.28 -3.68 17.11
N ALA A 373 -13.29 -4.51 17.37
CA ALA A 373 -13.15 -5.94 17.51
C ALA A 373 -13.66 -6.69 16.27
N SER A 374 -13.10 -7.88 16.02
CA SER A 374 -13.66 -8.83 15.05
C SER A 374 -14.93 -9.48 15.56
N ILE A 375 -15.63 -10.24 14.72
CA ILE A 375 -16.83 -10.95 15.12
C ILE A 375 -16.54 -11.93 16.26
N ALA A 376 -15.46 -12.71 16.16
CA ALA A 376 -15.08 -13.65 17.21
C ALA A 376 -14.74 -12.95 18.53
N ALA A 377 -13.95 -11.88 18.48
CA ALA A 377 -13.61 -11.11 19.68
C ALA A 377 -14.83 -10.43 20.31
N SER A 378 -15.77 -9.96 19.50
CA SER A 378 -17.00 -9.31 19.97
C SER A 378 -18.00 -10.26 20.66
N LEU A 379 -17.83 -11.56 20.51
CA LEU A 379 -18.63 -12.57 21.20
C LEU A 379 -18.12 -12.90 22.61
N ILE A 380 -16.95 -12.40 23.01
CA ILE A 380 -16.39 -12.62 24.34
C ILE A 380 -17.12 -11.69 25.33
N PRO A 381 -17.87 -12.24 26.32
CA PRO A 381 -18.49 -11.40 27.33
C PRO A 381 -17.43 -10.73 28.21
N PHE A 382 -17.67 -9.47 28.59
CA PHE A 382 -16.76 -8.68 29.42
C PHE A 382 -15.33 -8.58 28.90
N LEU A 383 -15.18 -8.51 27.59
CA LEU A 383 -13.88 -8.44 26.92
C LEU A 383 -12.96 -7.34 27.46
N GLU A 384 -13.55 -6.21 27.88
CA GLU A 384 -12.83 -5.06 28.42
C GLU A 384 -12.13 -5.35 29.76
N HIS A 385 -12.49 -6.41 30.45
CA HIS A 385 -11.86 -6.83 31.70
C HIS A 385 -10.81 -7.93 31.52
N ASP A 386 -10.68 -8.46 30.30
CA ASP A 386 -9.75 -9.55 30.00
C ASP A 386 -8.41 -9.02 29.51
N ASP A 387 -7.34 -9.74 29.84
CA ASP A 387 -6.03 -9.50 29.24
C ASP A 387 -6.04 -9.86 27.76
N ALA A 388 -5.39 -9.03 26.93
CA ALA A 388 -5.35 -9.20 25.48
C ALA A 388 -4.83 -10.58 25.04
N ASN A 389 -3.85 -11.13 25.75
CA ASN A 389 -3.31 -12.46 25.46
C ASN A 389 -4.36 -13.56 25.66
N ARG A 390 -5.18 -13.45 26.72
CA ARG A 390 -6.25 -14.40 27.01
C ARG A 390 -7.43 -14.24 26.07
N ALA A 391 -7.76 -13.02 25.68
CA ALA A 391 -8.77 -12.75 24.66
C ALA A 391 -8.38 -13.33 23.29
N LEU A 392 -7.11 -13.24 22.90
CA LEU A 392 -6.56 -13.87 21.70
C LEU A 392 -6.73 -15.39 21.74
N MET A 393 -6.34 -16.03 22.86
CA MET A 393 -6.53 -17.47 23.03
C MET A 393 -8.01 -17.87 22.99
N GLY A 394 -8.88 -17.11 23.68
CA GLY A 394 -10.31 -17.33 23.70
C GLY A 394 -10.96 -17.25 22.32
N SER A 395 -10.63 -16.23 21.53
CA SER A 395 -11.14 -16.08 20.17
C SER A 395 -10.70 -17.24 19.25
N ASN A 396 -9.46 -17.71 19.40
CA ASN A 396 -8.98 -18.87 18.68
C ASN A 396 -9.69 -20.16 19.10
N MET A 397 -9.96 -20.34 20.39
CA MET A 397 -10.65 -21.54 20.91
C MET A 397 -12.13 -21.59 20.50
N MET A 398 -12.82 -20.46 20.43
CA MET A 398 -14.22 -20.43 19.98
C MET A 398 -14.39 -20.96 18.55
N ARG A 399 -13.42 -20.73 17.68
CA ARG A 399 -13.43 -21.26 16.31
C ARG A 399 -13.26 -22.79 16.25
N GLN A 400 -12.70 -23.42 17.28
CA GLN A 400 -12.47 -24.86 17.38
C GLN A 400 -13.61 -25.58 18.13
N ALA A 401 -14.61 -24.86 18.61
CA ALA A 401 -15.73 -25.42 19.33
C ALA A 401 -16.57 -26.32 18.43
N VAL A 402 -16.86 -27.55 18.93
CA VAL A 402 -17.70 -28.52 18.23
C VAL A 402 -19.17 -28.25 18.56
N PRO A 403 -20.07 -28.20 17.56
CA PRO A 403 -21.50 -28.07 17.81
C PRO A 403 -22.05 -29.20 18.66
N LEU A 404 -22.89 -28.86 19.65
CA LEU A 404 -23.57 -29.85 20.51
C LEU A 404 -24.71 -30.53 19.74
N VAL A 405 -25.02 -31.77 20.12
CA VAL A 405 -26.18 -32.51 19.56
C VAL A 405 -27.49 -31.76 19.84
N THR A 406 -27.60 -31.17 21.02
CA THR A 406 -28.70 -30.27 21.39
C THR A 406 -28.06 -28.91 21.68
N CYS A 407 -28.38 -27.91 20.86
CA CYS A 407 -27.87 -26.58 21.06
C CYS A 407 -28.56 -25.91 22.25
N GLU A 408 -27.77 -25.27 23.10
CA GLU A 408 -28.23 -24.46 24.21
C GLU A 408 -27.83 -23.00 23.97
N SER A 409 -28.71 -22.07 24.38
CA SER A 409 -28.35 -20.65 24.34
C SER A 409 -27.34 -20.29 25.44
N PRO A 410 -26.39 -19.39 25.22
CA PRO A 410 -25.46 -18.97 26.25
C PRO A 410 -26.19 -18.24 27.37
N ILE A 411 -25.76 -18.47 28.63
CA ILE A 411 -26.30 -17.79 29.80
C ILE A 411 -25.98 -16.29 29.78
N VAL A 412 -24.78 -15.95 29.36
CA VAL A 412 -24.31 -14.56 29.18
C VAL A 412 -23.87 -14.42 27.73
N GLY A 413 -24.47 -13.47 27.04
CA GLY A 413 -24.16 -13.18 25.64
C GLY A 413 -23.86 -11.70 25.40
N THR A 414 -23.43 -11.38 24.21
CA THR A 414 -23.21 -10.02 23.73
C THR A 414 -24.29 -9.66 22.70
N GLY A 415 -24.46 -8.37 22.38
CA GLY A 415 -25.44 -7.94 21.37
C GLY A 415 -25.17 -8.45 19.94
N ILE A 416 -23.99 -8.95 19.68
CA ILE A 416 -23.58 -9.54 18.38
C ILE A 416 -24.15 -10.95 18.18
N ASP A 417 -24.50 -11.66 19.24
CA ASP A 417 -25.08 -12.98 19.16
C ASP A 417 -26.33 -12.99 18.28
N CYS A 418 -27.18 -11.96 18.40
CA CYS A 418 -28.39 -11.82 17.59
C CYS A 418 -28.08 -11.70 16.09
N LEU A 419 -27.02 -11.00 15.71
CA LEU A 419 -26.60 -10.85 14.31
C LEU A 419 -26.14 -12.16 13.70
N LEU A 420 -25.46 -13.01 14.48
CA LEU A 420 -25.02 -14.33 14.04
C LEU A 420 -26.19 -15.29 13.81
N TYR A 421 -27.23 -15.24 14.64
CA TYR A 421 -28.42 -16.10 14.49
C TYR A 421 -29.29 -15.65 13.31
N THR A 422 -29.25 -14.39 12.90
CA THR A 422 -30.09 -13.84 11.83
C THR A 422 -29.36 -13.71 10.50
N SER A 423 -28.04 -13.75 10.50
CA SER A 423 -27.26 -13.79 9.27
C SER A 423 -27.29 -15.21 8.71
N ASP A 424 -28.25 -15.49 7.84
CA ASP A 424 -28.10 -16.61 6.92
C ASP A 424 -26.82 -16.38 6.13
N ALA A 425 -25.83 -17.17 6.46
CA ALA A 425 -24.49 -17.07 5.91
C ALA A 425 -24.45 -17.44 4.42
#